data_8ff31f9e7bda23f360788d50b6a83c1a
#
_entry.id   8ff31f9e7bda23f360788d50b6a83c1a
#
_cell.length_a   1.000
_cell.length_b   1.000
_cell.length_c   1.000
_cell.angle_alpha   90.00
_cell.angle_beta   90.00
_cell.angle_gamma   90.00
#
_symmetry.space_group_name_H-M   'P 1'
#
loop_
_entity.id
_entity.type
_entity.pdbx_description
1 polymer ?
#
loop_
_entity_poly.entity_id
_entity_poly.type
_entity_poly.pdbx_seq_one_letter_code
_entity_poly.pdbx_strand_id
1 'polypeptide(L)'
;MILSRRSFLIGGSAAALASGCRGPRFIGSGDLRLGVISDIHIREPESAETTERAFRFYRSRGVDAVLIAGDLSDWGLLSGFRILKETWDRVFAGTGVVPLFITGNHDFDGWHYGDMTMEMHALGYDESEAAIKLGMRRCWEETFGEHWAPVRLRTVRGFDFVSCEWGADGEFVEWMKANGGRFRGGKPFFFFRHSPLKGTVCGRSAGDDAVKAVLEGYPNCIALTGHIHYPFNDDRAIWQGAFTAISVPSLSYSTAPEGHENGYDDRTGKSKLTMPLMTVRRDLRGDQGYLIEVRGDEVSVERYDFDEMEDGASDWSFSTARDAARPYAPEVRVREMPAPVFPAGAKLKVTTTNTDNRAGHWTIALDCRFPSAKVAGSRVFDYEIRAVPKDGSEPLVKRFLSPAFALMEKFEPKVQRFWFDVAELPQDKEYVLEVYARNCFGRASSPLVSAVRRGKPGLGKAVR
;
A
#
# COMPACT_ATOMS: atom_id res chain seq x y z
N MET A 1 -50.07 5.07 21.26
CA MET A 1 -50.48 6.22 20.46
C MET A 1 -49.58 6.28 19.23
N ILE A 2 -50.16 5.99 18.10
CA ILE A 2 -49.51 5.76 16.78
C ILE A 2 -49.42 7.11 16.06
N LEU A 3 -48.29 7.44 15.49
CA LEU A 3 -48.17 8.40 14.36
C LEU A 3 -46.88 8.08 13.64
N SER A 4 -46.90 7.43 12.54
CA SER A 4 -47.23 7.78 11.15
C SER A 4 -46.05 8.36 10.37
N ARG A 5 -45.57 7.54 9.44
CA ARG A 5 -44.61 7.87 8.36
C ARG A 5 -45.22 8.95 7.44
N ARG A 6 -44.40 9.86 6.97
CA ARG A 6 -44.64 10.52 5.65
C ARG A 6 -43.32 10.72 4.94
N SER A 7 -43.28 10.15 3.75
CA SER A 7 -42.29 10.32 2.70
C SER A 7 -42.32 11.77 2.16
N PHE A 8 -41.14 12.33 1.82
CA PHE A 8 -41.02 13.41 0.87
C PHE A 8 -39.93 13.12 -0.13
N LEU A 9 -40.37 12.80 -1.33
CA LEU A 9 -39.59 12.86 -2.55
C LEU A 9 -39.77 14.27 -3.12
N ILE A 10 -38.70 15.03 -3.29
CA ILE A 10 -38.59 16.06 -4.33
C ILE A 10 -37.13 16.19 -4.71
N GLY A 11 -36.84 16.10 -6.01
CA GLY A 11 -35.54 16.17 -6.61
C GLY A 11 -34.94 17.58 -6.63
N GLY A 12 -33.64 17.62 -6.76
CA GLY A 12 -32.86 18.84 -6.93
C GLY A 12 -31.40 18.44 -7.12
N SER A 13 -30.98 18.35 -8.38
CA SER A 13 -29.57 18.22 -8.76
C SER A 13 -28.83 19.50 -8.40
N ALA A 14 -27.81 19.44 -7.65
CA ALA A 14 -26.55 20.19 -7.64
C ALA A 14 -26.00 20.34 -6.22
N ALA A 15 -24.68 20.18 -6.08
CA ALA A 15 -23.86 20.40 -4.88
C ALA A 15 -23.70 19.17 -3.94
N ALA A 16 -23.07 18.11 -4.43
CA ALA A 16 -22.42 17.11 -3.58
C ALA A 16 -20.89 17.26 -3.70
N LEU A 17 -20.37 18.36 -3.20
CA LEU A 17 -18.94 18.58 -2.98
C LEU A 17 -18.76 18.94 -1.50
N ALA A 18 -18.15 18.05 -0.74
CA ALA A 18 -17.66 18.21 0.63
C ALA A 18 -18.42 17.45 1.71
N SER A 19 -18.33 16.13 1.65
CA SER A 19 -18.19 15.27 2.83
C SER A 19 -17.78 13.91 2.26
N GLY A 20 -16.78 13.26 2.84
CA GLY A 20 -16.27 11.98 2.35
C GLY A 20 -17.41 11.02 2.03
N CYS A 21 -17.80 10.96 0.76
CA CYS A 21 -18.80 10.01 0.30
C CYS A 21 -18.21 8.62 0.47
N ARG A 22 -18.55 7.97 1.58
CA ARG A 22 -18.48 6.52 1.64
C ARG A 22 -19.35 6.04 0.48
N GLY A 23 -18.73 5.34 -0.48
CA GLY A 23 -19.47 4.67 -1.54
C GLY A 23 -20.57 3.79 -0.94
N PRO A 24 -21.55 3.35 -1.72
CA PRO A 24 -22.63 2.53 -1.20
C PRO A 24 -22.04 1.27 -0.55
N ARG A 25 -22.09 1.19 0.79
CA ARG A 25 -21.84 -0.07 1.50
C ARG A 25 -22.98 -1.02 1.12
N PHE A 26 -22.62 -2.14 0.52
CA PHE A 26 -23.61 -3.18 0.28
C PHE A 26 -24.03 -3.80 1.63
N ILE A 27 -25.19 -3.36 2.13
CA ILE A 27 -25.82 -3.95 3.30
C ILE A 27 -26.67 -5.13 2.82
N GLY A 28 -26.12 -6.35 2.89
CA GLY A 28 -26.78 -7.58 2.47
C GLY A 28 -25.82 -8.57 1.82
N SER A 29 -26.25 -9.79 1.54
CA SER A 29 -25.41 -10.81 0.90
C SER A 29 -25.06 -10.38 -0.54
N GLY A 30 -23.82 -9.96 -0.77
CA GLY A 30 -23.25 -9.86 -2.12
C GLY A 30 -23.17 -11.25 -2.76
N ASP A 31 -22.93 -11.29 -4.06
CA ASP A 31 -22.72 -12.57 -4.77
C ASP A 31 -21.41 -13.24 -4.32
N LEU A 32 -20.40 -12.41 -3.93
CA LEU A 32 -19.13 -12.84 -3.37
C LEU A 32 -18.64 -11.83 -2.33
N ARG A 33 -18.10 -12.35 -1.23
CA ARG A 33 -17.40 -11.55 -0.21
C ARG A 33 -16.02 -12.12 0.05
N LEU A 34 -14.97 -11.34 -0.14
CA LEU A 34 -13.58 -11.77 -0.12
C LEU A 34 -12.78 -10.94 0.88
N GLY A 35 -12.12 -11.60 1.84
CA GLY A 35 -11.05 -11.00 2.64
C GLY A 35 -9.74 -11.03 1.86
N VAL A 36 -8.97 -9.94 1.86
CA VAL A 36 -7.72 -9.82 1.08
C VAL A 36 -6.63 -9.19 1.91
N ILE A 37 -5.53 -9.92 2.09
CA ILE A 37 -4.29 -9.48 2.74
C ILE A 37 -3.10 -9.95 1.92
N SER A 38 -1.91 -9.45 2.25
CA SER A 38 -0.64 -9.85 1.63
C SER A 38 0.51 -9.68 2.61
N ASP A 39 1.67 -10.24 2.28
CA ASP A 39 2.93 -9.95 2.94
C ASP A 39 2.81 -10.11 4.47
N ILE A 40 2.37 -11.30 4.91
CA ILE A 40 2.13 -11.60 6.32
C ILE A 40 3.41 -11.94 7.08
N HIS A 41 4.46 -12.41 6.40
CA HIS A 41 5.82 -12.65 6.90
C HIS A 41 5.87 -13.38 8.24
N ILE A 42 5.20 -14.51 8.34
CA ILE A 42 5.19 -15.29 9.59
C ILE A 42 6.57 -15.90 9.83
N ARG A 43 7.16 -15.62 11.00
CA ARG A 43 8.42 -16.17 11.51
C ARG A 43 8.18 -17.09 12.70
N GLU A 44 7.40 -16.63 13.63
CA GLU A 44 7.15 -17.19 14.95
C GLU A 44 5.68 -16.97 15.32
N PRO A 45 5.13 -17.66 16.34
CA PRO A 45 3.71 -17.54 16.71
C PRO A 45 3.24 -16.11 16.95
N GLU A 46 4.08 -15.25 17.54
CA GLU A 46 3.77 -13.85 17.84
C GLU A 46 3.55 -13.04 16.57
N SER A 47 4.30 -13.32 15.50
CA SER A 47 4.12 -12.65 14.21
C SER A 47 2.79 -13.01 13.52
N ALA A 48 2.12 -14.08 13.95
CA ALA A 48 0.81 -14.48 13.43
C ALA A 48 -0.38 -13.82 14.15
N GLU A 49 -0.17 -13.05 15.22
CA GLU A 49 -1.27 -12.43 15.99
C GLU A 49 -2.09 -11.46 15.13
N THR A 50 -1.44 -10.66 14.30
CA THR A 50 -2.13 -9.75 13.36
C THR A 50 -2.89 -10.54 12.30
N THR A 51 -2.30 -11.63 11.80
CA THR A 51 -2.98 -12.53 10.86
C THR A 51 -4.23 -13.14 11.47
N GLU A 52 -4.17 -13.59 12.72
CA GLU A 52 -5.34 -14.11 13.42
C GLU A 52 -6.41 -13.04 13.63
N ARG A 53 -6.02 -11.81 13.97
CA ARG A 53 -6.93 -10.67 14.11
C ARG A 53 -7.65 -10.37 12.79
N ALA A 54 -6.93 -10.32 11.67
CA ALA A 54 -7.51 -10.17 10.34
C ALA A 54 -8.48 -11.31 9.99
N PHE A 55 -8.10 -12.56 10.27
CA PHE A 55 -8.97 -13.72 10.03
C PHE A 55 -10.25 -13.67 10.86
N ARG A 56 -10.17 -13.30 12.14
CA ARG A 56 -11.35 -13.13 13.01
C ARG A 56 -12.28 -12.02 12.50
N PHE A 57 -11.71 -10.92 12.02
CA PHE A 57 -12.48 -9.87 11.36
C PHE A 57 -13.21 -10.41 10.13
N TYR A 58 -12.52 -11.08 9.20
CA TYR A 58 -13.12 -11.64 8.00
C TYR A 58 -14.20 -12.68 8.32
N ARG A 59 -13.95 -13.55 9.31
CA ARG A 59 -14.98 -14.46 9.79
C ARG A 59 -16.23 -13.73 10.29
N SER A 60 -16.06 -12.65 11.05
CA SER A 60 -17.18 -11.84 11.57
C SER A 60 -17.96 -11.13 10.46
N ARG A 61 -17.28 -10.86 9.31
CA ARG A 61 -17.89 -10.23 8.13
C ARG A 61 -18.50 -11.27 7.18
N GLY A 62 -18.40 -12.57 7.50
CA GLY A 62 -18.99 -13.66 6.74
C GLY A 62 -18.43 -13.77 5.32
N VAL A 63 -17.10 -13.73 5.17
CA VAL A 63 -16.45 -13.91 3.87
C VAL A 63 -16.60 -15.32 3.33
N ASP A 64 -16.65 -15.47 2.01
CA ASP A 64 -16.69 -16.75 1.30
C ASP A 64 -15.28 -17.32 1.11
N ALA A 65 -14.28 -16.45 1.02
CA ALA A 65 -12.87 -16.82 0.90
C ALA A 65 -11.95 -15.76 1.53
N VAL A 66 -10.71 -16.16 1.84
CA VAL A 66 -9.62 -15.23 2.19
C VAL A 66 -8.45 -15.45 1.25
N LEU A 67 -8.01 -14.38 0.60
CA LEU A 67 -6.88 -14.36 -0.30
C LEU A 67 -5.66 -13.76 0.40
N ILE A 68 -4.52 -14.46 0.30
CA ILE A 68 -3.22 -13.94 0.71
C ILE A 68 -2.32 -13.89 -0.53
N ALA A 69 -1.92 -12.67 -0.91
CA ALA A 69 -1.21 -12.41 -2.16
C ALA A 69 0.32 -12.58 -2.02
N GLY A 70 0.78 -13.64 -1.34
CA GLY A 70 2.19 -14.02 -1.22
C GLY A 70 2.87 -13.56 0.06
N ASP A 71 4.13 -13.97 0.22
CA ASP A 71 4.99 -13.79 1.39
C ASP A 71 4.29 -14.26 2.67
N LEU A 72 3.96 -15.57 2.65
CA LEU A 72 3.28 -16.26 3.77
C LEU A 72 4.23 -16.46 4.94
N SER A 73 5.43 -16.97 4.65
CA SER A 73 6.53 -17.12 5.59
C SER A 73 7.63 -16.14 5.25
N ASP A 74 8.26 -15.54 6.26
CA ASP A 74 9.35 -14.61 6.02
C ASP A 74 10.62 -15.28 5.48
N TRP A 75 10.75 -16.60 5.72
CA TRP A 75 11.93 -17.36 5.36
C TRP A 75 11.65 -18.66 4.60
N GLY A 76 10.42 -18.87 4.14
CA GLY A 76 10.05 -20.07 3.41
C GLY A 76 10.16 -21.37 4.20
N LEU A 77 10.11 -21.32 5.52
CA LEU A 77 10.30 -22.48 6.39
C LEU A 77 8.99 -23.17 6.70
N LEU A 78 9.06 -24.48 6.89
CA LEU A 78 7.92 -25.32 7.27
C LEU A 78 7.26 -24.85 8.58
N SER A 79 8.04 -24.33 9.54
CA SER A 79 7.52 -23.74 10.78
C SER A 79 6.58 -22.58 10.52
N GLY A 80 6.94 -21.63 9.64
CA GLY A 80 6.09 -20.49 9.29
C GLY A 80 4.78 -20.93 8.62
N PHE A 81 4.86 -21.86 7.68
CA PHE A 81 3.65 -22.42 7.03
C PHE A 81 2.73 -23.16 8.01
N ARG A 82 3.29 -23.92 8.96
CA ARG A 82 2.52 -24.61 10.02
C ARG A 82 1.82 -23.62 10.94
N ILE A 83 2.51 -22.53 11.36
CA ILE A 83 1.90 -21.48 12.17
C ILE A 83 0.72 -20.83 11.42
N LEU A 84 0.88 -20.55 10.12
CA LEU A 84 -0.22 -20.04 9.30
C LEU A 84 -1.39 -21.02 9.27
N LYS A 85 -1.11 -22.31 9.03
CA LYS A 85 -2.15 -23.34 8.96
C LYS A 85 -2.90 -23.49 10.29
N GLU A 86 -2.18 -23.53 11.39
CA GLU A 86 -2.78 -23.59 12.73
C GLU A 86 -3.63 -22.35 13.03
N THR A 87 -3.15 -21.17 12.63
CA THR A 87 -3.90 -19.91 12.77
C THR A 87 -5.17 -19.92 11.93
N TRP A 88 -5.08 -20.41 10.69
CA TRP A 88 -6.24 -20.62 9.82
C TRP A 88 -7.26 -21.58 10.45
N ASP A 89 -6.82 -22.75 10.90
CA ASP A 89 -7.69 -23.78 11.47
C ASP A 89 -8.39 -23.29 12.74
N ARG A 90 -7.66 -22.55 13.60
CA ARG A 90 -8.24 -21.94 14.81
C ARG A 90 -9.43 -21.04 14.49
N VAL A 91 -9.38 -20.34 13.36
CA VAL A 91 -10.41 -19.36 13.00
C VAL A 91 -11.47 -19.95 12.07
N PHE A 92 -11.09 -20.74 11.07
CA PHE A 92 -11.97 -21.12 9.96
C PHE A 92 -12.34 -22.60 9.90
N ALA A 93 -11.83 -23.46 10.79
CA ALA A 93 -12.22 -24.87 10.78
C ALA A 93 -13.75 -25.02 10.82
N GLY A 94 -14.30 -25.81 9.90
CA GLY A 94 -15.74 -26.10 9.82
C GLY A 94 -16.61 -24.96 9.27
N THR A 95 -16.04 -23.83 8.82
CA THR A 95 -16.84 -22.69 8.33
C THR A 95 -17.17 -22.76 6.83
N GLY A 96 -16.43 -23.52 6.05
CA GLY A 96 -16.55 -23.56 4.58
C GLY A 96 -15.87 -22.37 3.87
N VAL A 97 -15.22 -21.46 4.58
CA VAL A 97 -14.41 -20.37 3.99
C VAL A 97 -13.21 -20.97 3.24
N VAL A 98 -12.98 -20.51 2.02
CA VAL A 98 -11.95 -21.06 1.12
C VAL A 98 -10.63 -20.29 1.27
N PRO A 99 -9.48 -20.97 1.55
CA PRO A 99 -8.17 -20.33 1.48
C PRO A 99 -7.74 -20.17 0.02
N LEU A 100 -7.29 -18.96 -0.33
CA LEU A 100 -6.74 -18.60 -1.64
C LEU A 100 -5.33 -18.05 -1.42
N PHE A 101 -4.37 -18.92 -1.10
CA PHE A 101 -3.01 -18.54 -0.77
C PHE A 101 -2.10 -18.77 -1.97
N ILE A 102 -1.11 -17.89 -2.14
CA ILE A 102 0.01 -18.06 -3.07
C ILE A 102 1.33 -17.79 -2.36
N THR A 103 2.41 -18.20 -2.98
CA THR A 103 3.77 -17.90 -2.54
C THR A 103 4.25 -16.55 -3.09
N GLY A 104 5.11 -15.87 -2.31
CA GLY A 104 5.87 -14.70 -2.74
C GLY A 104 7.38 -15.00 -2.75
N ASN A 105 8.22 -13.97 -2.89
CA ASN A 105 9.66 -14.15 -2.95
C ASN A 105 10.26 -14.64 -1.60
N HIS A 106 9.76 -14.17 -0.47
CA HIS A 106 10.22 -14.62 0.83
C HIS A 106 9.94 -16.10 1.10
N ASP A 107 8.90 -16.65 0.50
CA ASP A 107 8.61 -18.08 0.60
C ASP A 107 9.63 -18.97 -0.12
N PHE A 108 10.40 -18.41 -1.08
CA PHE A 108 11.48 -19.11 -1.80
C PHE A 108 12.87 -18.67 -1.37
N ASP A 109 13.05 -17.35 -1.14
CA ASP A 109 14.36 -16.74 -1.01
C ASP A 109 14.65 -16.24 0.40
N GLY A 110 13.69 -16.31 1.32
CA GLY A 110 13.79 -15.74 2.67
C GLY A 110 14.95 -16.27 3.50
N TRP A 111 15.40 -17.48 3.23
CA TRP A 111 16.56 -18.09 3.90
C TRP A 111 17.90 -17.35 3.65
N HIS A 112 17.99 -16.53 2.59
CA HIS A 112 19.14 -15.66 2.35
C HIS A 112 19.28 -14.53 3.38
N TYR A 113 18.24 -14.25 4.17
CA TYR A 113 18.17 -13.10 5.04
C TYR A 113 18.47 -13.38 6.52
N GLY A 114 18.78 -14.61 6.89
CA GLY A 114 19.06 -14.97 8.29
C GLY A 114 19.93 -16.19 8.50
N ASP A 115 20.32 -16.48 9.75
CA ASP A 115 21.06 -17.68 10.18
C ASP A 115 20.21 -18.97 10.14
N MET A 116 19.45 -19.15 9.06
CA MET A 116 18.46 -20.21 8.93
C MET A 116 19.03 -21.52 8.37
N THR A 117 20.32 -21.52 8.01
CA THR A 117 21.04 -22.67 7.46
C THR A 117 20.87 -23.94 8.31
N MET A 118 20.85 -23.78 9.62
CA MET A 118 20.68 -24.94 10.53
C MET A 118 19.31 -25.59 10.44
N GLU A 119 18.22 -24.80 10.36
CA GLU A 119 16.87 -25.36 10.22
C GLU A 119 16.67 -25.99 8.84
N MET A 120 17.21 -25.39 7.80
CA MET A 120 17.15 -25.94 6.45
C MET A 120 17.94 -27.26 6.34
N HIS A 121 19.13 -27.33 6.89
CA HIS A 121 19.91 -28.58 6.95
C HIS A 121 19.19 -29.67 7.75
N ALA A 122 18.54 -29.30 8.86
CA ALA A 122 17.73 -30.24 9.63
C ALA A 122 16.53 -30.79 8.84
N LEU A 123 15.99 -30.01 7.88
CA LEU A 123 14.93 -30.41 6.96
C LEU A 123 15.48 -31.15 5.71
N GLY A 124 16.80 -31.30 5.58
CA GLY A 124 17.45 -31.99 4.47
C GLY A 124 17.54 -31.18 3.18
N TYR A 125 17.49 -29.84 3.27
CA TYR A 125 17.69 -28.94 2.12
C TYR A 125 19.17 -28.54 2.01
N ASP A 126 19.62 -28.32 0.77
CA ASP A 126 20.89 -27.66 0.46
C ASP A 126 20.64 -26.27 -0.13
N GLU A 127 21.70 -25.51 -0.36
CA GLU A 127 21.61 -24.11 -0.82
C GLU A 127 21.39 -23.99 -2.35
N SER A 128 21.14 -25.08 -3.07
CA SER A 128 20.86 -25.00 -4.50
C SER A 128 19.45 -24.45 -4.77
N GLU A 129 19.31 -23.66 -5.85
CA GLU A 129 18.00 -23.14 -6.27
C GLU A 129 16.96 -24.24 -6.49
N ALA A 130 17.39 -25.40 -6.97
CA ALA A 130 16.52 -26.56 -7.18
C ALA A 130 16.04 -27.16 -5.86
N ALA A 131 16.92 -27.25 -4.86
CA ALA A 131 16.59 -27.75 -3.52
C ALA A 131 15.66 -26.80 -2.78
N ILE A 132 15.89 -25.48 -2.92
CA ILE A 132 15.02 -24.44 -2.34
C ILE A 132 13.60 -24.55 -2.90
N LYS A 133 13.47 -24.60 -4.22
CA LYS A 133 12.17 -24.77 -4.90
C LYS A 133 11.47 -26.07 -4.49
N LEU A 134 12.22 -27.15 -4.39
CA LEU A 134 11.70 -28.44 -3.93
C LEU A 134 11.28 -28.37 -2.45
N GLY A 135 12.07 -27.69 -1.64
CA GLY A 135 11.81 -27.49 -0.21
C GLY A 135 10.51 -26.74 0.02
N MET A 136 10.31 -25.61 -0.65
CA MET A 136 9.08 -24.84 -0.56
C MET A 136 7.85 -25.67 -0.99
N ARG A 137 7.94 -26.43 -2.10
CA ARG A 137 6.85 -27.32 -2.54
C ARG A 137 6.51 -28.36 -1.48
N ARG A 138 7.52 -28.97 -0.85
CA ARG A 138 7.29 -29.91 0.25
C ARG A 138 6.63 -29.23 1.45
N CYS A 139 7.10 -28.05 1.84
CA CYS A 139 6.47 -27.28 2.91
C CYS A 139 5.00 -27.03 2.61
N TRP A 140 4.67 -26.66 1.37
CA TRP A 140 3.30 -26.45 0.93
C TRP A 140 2.47 -27.73 1.05
N GLU A 141 2.94 -28.83 0.44
CA GLU A 141 2.21 -30.10 0.38
C GLU A 141 2.02 -30.71 1.78
N GLU A 142 3.06 -30.67 2.62
CA GLU A 142 2.96 -31.16 4.00
C GLU A 142 2.02 -30.32 4.86
N THR A 143 1.98 -29.01 4.63
CA THR A 143 1.18 -28.09 5.45
C THR A 143 -0.28 -28.07 5.02
N PHE A 144 -0.53 -27.91 3.74
CA PHE A 144 -1.88 -27.67 3.23
C PHE A 144 -2.55 -28.93 2.68
N GLY A 145 -1.81 -30.03 2.54
CA GLY A 145 -2.35 -31.31 2.04
C GLY A 145 -2.77 -31.25 0.57
N GLU A 146 -2.27 -30.29 -0.19
CA GLU A 146 -2.59 -30.12 -1.61
C GLU A 146 -1.31 -30.02 -2.44
N HIS A 147 -1.38 -30.54 -3.67
CA HIS A 147 -0.25 -30.45 -4.60
C HIS A 147 0.01 -28.99 -4.99
N TRP A 148 1.26 -28.57 -4.87
CA TRP A 148 1.69 -27.25 -5.35
C TRP A 148 1.74 -27.22 -6.87
N ALA A 149 1.15 -26.21 -7.48
CA ALA A 149 1.19 -26.02 -8.94
C ALA A 149 1.46 -24.53 -9.28
N PRO A 150 2.22 -24.25 -10.35
CA PRO A 150 2.62 -22.88 -10.72
C PRO A 150 1.43 -21.98 -11.05
N VAL A 151 0.34 -22.57 -11.56
CA VAL A 151 -0.92 -21.89 -11.83
C VAL A 151 -2.07 -22.75 -11.33
N ARG A 152 -2.93 -22.16 -10.53
CA ARG A 152 -4.11 -22.87 -10.01
C ARG A 152 -5.38 -22.09 -10.33
N LEU A 153 -6.44 -22.83 -10.64
CA LEU A 153 -7.78 -22.28 -10.79
C LEU A 153 -8.66 -22.81 -9.66
N ARG A 154 -9.28 -21.88 -8.93
CA ARG A 154 -10.32 -22.19 -7.95
C ARG A 154 -11.58 -21.42 -8.28
N THR A 155 -12.73 -22.01 -7.96
CA THR A 155 -14.03 -21.35 -8.13
C THR A 155 -14.71 -21.23 -6.78
N VAL A 156 -15.07 -20.02 -6.37
CA VAL A 156 -15.78 -19.72 -5.11
C VAL A 156 -17.05 -18.94 -5.47
N ARG A 157 -18.21 -19.43 -5.02
CA ARG A 157 -19.51 -18.80 -5.32
C ARG A 157 -19.73 -18.55 -6.82
N GLY A 158 -19.10 -19.38 -7.65
CA GLY A 158 -19.18 -19.25 -9.11
C GLY A 158 -18.29 -18.15 -9.70
N PHE A 159 -17.41 -17.53 -8.93
CA PHE A 159 -16.35 -16.65 -9.40
C PHE A 159 -15.04 -17.42 -9.51
N ASP A 160 -14.30 -17.18 -10.57
CA ASP A 160 -13.03 -17.83 -10.83
C ASP A 160 -11.85 -17.04 -10.28
N PHE A 161 -10.92 -17.75 -9.65
CA PHE A 161 -9.68 -17.24 -9.09
C PHE A 161 -8.51 -17.96 -9.73
N VAL A 162 -7.69 -17.23 -10.47
CA VAL A 162 -6.49 -17.76 -11.13
C VAL A 162 -5.27 -17.23 -10.38
N SER A 163 -4.52 -18.14 -9.75
CA SER A 163 -3.26 -17.80 -9.10
C SER A 163 -2.10 -18.00 -10.04
N CYS A 164 -1.06 -17.17 -9.89
CA CYS A 164 0.25 -17.34 -10.49
C CYS A 164 1.29 -17.28 -9.37
N GLU A 165 1.96 -18.39 -9.12
CA GLU A 165 2.98 -18.49 -8.08
C GLU A 165 4.23 -17.67 -8.42
N TRP A 166 5.05 -17.39 -7.43
CA TRP A 166 6.30 -16.66 -7.63
C TRP A 166 7.17 -17.32 -8.70
N GLY A 167 7.58 -16.54 -9.70
CA GLY A 167 8.42 -17.01 -10.81
C GLY A 167 7.71 -17.88 -11.86
N ALA A 168 6.37 -17.98 -11.83
CA ALA A 168 5.59 -18.81 -12.76
C ALA A 168 4.93 -18.01 -13.92
N ASP A 169 5.49 -16.86 -14.29
CA ASP A 169 4.92 -15.98 -15.31
C ASP A 169 4.78 -16.67 -16.68
N GLY A 170 5.79 -17.46 -17.07
CA GLY A 170 5.76 -18.22 -18.32
C GLY A 170 4.67 -19.29 -18.35
N GLU A 171 4.55 -20.06 -17.27
CA GLU A 171 3.54 -21.09 -17.11
C GLU A 171 2.12 -20.48 -17.11
N PHE A 172 1.94 -19.29 -16.50
CA PHE A 172 0.67 -18.59 -16.56
C PHE A 172 0.29 -18.20 -18.00
N VAL A 173 1.24 -17.66 -18.78
CA VAL A 173 0.98 -17.28 -20.17
C VAL A 173 0.53 -18.50 -20.99
N GLU A 174 1.22 -19.62 -20.86
CA GLU A 174 0.84 -20.87 -21.57
C GLU A 174 -0.51 -21.42 -21.05
N TRP A 175 -0.73 -21.38 -19.75
CA TRP A 175 -1.99 -21.80 -19.16
C TRP A 175 -3.16 -20.98 -19.69
N MET A 176 -3.02 -19.65 -19.79
CA MET A 176 -4.05 -18.75 -20.33
C MET A 176 -4.33 -18.97 -21.81
N LYS A 177 -3.35 -19.37 -22.63
CA LYS A 177 -3.58 -19.75 -24.02
C LYS A 177 -4.57 -20.94 -24.13
N ALA A 178 -4.43 -21.90 -23.22
CA ALA A 178 -5.28 -23.09 -23.20
C ALA A 178 -6.65 -22.86 -22.53
N ASN A 179 -6.72 -22.01 -21.50
CA ASN A 179 -7.88 -21.90 -20.61
C ASN A 179 -8.60 -20.55 -20.69
N GLY A 180 -7.98 -19.53 -21.30
CA GLY A 180 -8.47 -18.14 -21.28
C GLY A 180 -9.84 -17.94 -21.92
N GLY A 181 -10.30 -18.86 -22.77
CA GLY A 181 -11.66 -18.85 -23.34
C GLY A 181 -12.75 -18.82 -22.27
N ARG A 182 -12.51 -19.42 -21.11
CA ARG A 182 -13.42 -19.47 -19.96
C ARG A 182 -13.80 -18.08 -19.44
N PHE A 183 -12.87 -17.12 -19.49
CA PHE A 183 -13.02 -15.81 -18.88
C PHE A 183 -13.63 -14.75 -19.80
N ARG A 184 -13.97 -15.10 -21.05
CA ARG A 184 -14.53 -14.17 -22.04
C ARG A 184 -16.01 -13.87 -21.88
N GLY A 185 -16.68 -14.53 -20.94
CA GLY A 185 -18.12 -14.42 -20.71
C GLY A 185 -18.60 -13.14 -20.00
N GLY A 186 -17.68 -12.19 -19.70
CA GLY A 186 -17.99 -10.90 -19.08
C GLY A 186 -18.14 -10.93 -17.55
N LYS A 187 -18.37 -12.07 -16.93
CA LYS A 187 -18.41 -12.19 -15.46
C LYS A 187 -17.05 -11.83 -14.86
N PRO A 188 -16.98 -11.06 -13.77
CA PRO A 188 -15.73 -10.78 -13.09
C PRO A 188 -14.97 -12.05 -12.71
N PHE A 189 -13.66 -12.07 -12.89
CA PHE A 189 -12.77 -13.07 -12.35
C PHE A 189 -11.56 -12.43 -11.72
N PHE A 190 -10.91 -13.13 -10.81
CA PHE A 190 -9.76 -12.66 -10.07
C PHE A 190 -8.49 -13.33 -10.58
N PHE A 191 -7.50 -12.53 -10.87
CA PHE A 191 -6.12 -12.96 -11.03
C PHE A 191 -5.33 -12.50 -9.82
N PHE A 192 -4.44 -13.33 -9.28
CA PHE A 192 -3.56 -12.90 -8.20
C PHE A 192 -2.18 -13.52 -8.30
N ARG A 193 -1.19 -12.68 -8.09
CA ARG A 193 0.23 -13.02 -7.98
C ARG A 193 0.88 -12.10 -6.96
N HIS A 194 2.11 -12.43 -6.53
CA HIS A 194 2.76 -11.61 -5.52
C HIS A 194 3.24 -10.27 -6.08
N SER A 195 4.06 -10.24 -7.13
CA SER A 195 4.59 -8.99 -7.69
C SER A 195 3.55 -8.16 -8.45
N PRO A 196 3.60 -6.81 -8.39
CA PRO A 196 2.79 -5.93 -9.22
C PRO A 196 3.04 -6.15 -10.72
N LEU A 197 2.02 -5.87 -11.53
CA LEU A 197 2.12 -5.84 -12.99
C LEU A 197 2.74 -4.50 -13.43
N LYS A 198 3.64 -4.55 -14.41
CA LYS A 198 4.43 -3.39 -14.85
C LYS A 198 3.57 -2.22 -15.31
N GLY A 199 3.86 -1.03 -14.75
CA GLY A 199 3.15 0.22 -15.09
C GLY A 199 1.69 0.25 -14.66
N THR A 200 1.28 -0.56 -13.67
CA THR A 200 -0.05 -0.53 -13.07
C THR A 200 -0.01 0.19 -11.71
N VAL A 201 -0.28 -0.51 -10.63
CA VAL A 201 -0.40 0.07 -9.28
C VAL A 201 0.91 0.70 -8.79
N CYS A 202 0.81 1.86 -8.16
CA CYS A 202 1.90 2.63 -7.56
C CYS A 202 3.10 2.93 -8.49
N GLY A 203 2.96 2.68 -9.79
CA GLY A 203 4.00 2.91 -10.79
C GLY A 203 5.23 2.00 -10.66
N ARG A 204 5.21 1.06 -9.72
CA ARG A 204 6.27 0.05 -9.55
C ARG A 204 5.94 -1.23 -10.30
N SER A 205 6.96 -1.92 -10.72
CA SER A 205 6.84 -3.29 -11.20
C SER A 205 8.18 -3.99 -11.09
N ALA A 206 8.18 -5.14 -10.46
CA ALA A 206 9.13 -6.18 -10.78
C ALA A 206 8.38 -7.17 -11.67
N GLY A 207 8.97 -7.63 -12.76
CA GLY A 207 8.39 -8.71 -13.53
C GLY A 207 8.13 -8.44 -14.99
N ASP A 208 7.65 -9.46 -15.66
CA ASP A 208 7.48 -9.54 -17.10
C ASP A 208 6.22 -8.81 -17.55
N ASP A 209 6.31 -8.14 -18.69
CA ASP A 209 5.15 -7.53 -19.37
C ASP A 209 4.22 -8.58 -19.98
N ALA A 210 4.68 -9.83 -20.16
CA ALA A 210 3.93 -10.89 -20.79
C ALA A 210 2.63 -11.24 -20.05
N VAL A 211 2.64 -11.28 -18.72
CA VAL A 211 1.43 -11.50 -17.90
C VAL A 211 0.44 -10.38 -18.10
N LYS A 212 0.90 -9.12 -18.03
CA LYS A 212 0.06 -7.94 -18.28
C LYS A 212 -0.55 -7.96 -19.66
N ALA A 213 0.26 -8.25 -20.70
CA ALA A 213 -0.19 -8.32 -22.09
C ALA A 213 -1.32 -9.37 -22.28
N VAL A 214 -1.24 -10.51 -21.58
CA VAL A 214 -2.31 -11.50 -21.58
C VAL A 214 -3.57 -10.95 -20.91
N LEU A 215 -3.45 -10.32 -19.74
CA LEU A 215 -4.59 -9.81 -18.98
C LEU A 215 -5.28 -8.62 -19.68
N GLU A 216 -4.59 -7.86 -20.52
CA GLU A 216 -5.19 -6.78 -21.33
C GLU A 216 -6.31 -7.26 -22.27
N GLY A 217 -6.34 -8.55 -22.58
CA GLY A 217 -7.43 -9.19 -23.31
C GLY A 217 -8.71 -9.46 -22.50
N TYR A 218 -8.71 -9.13 -21.18
CA TYR A 218 -9.78 -9.48 -20.24
C TYR A 218 -10.22 -8.29 -19.39
N PRO A 219 -11.08 -7.40 -19.91
CA PRO A 219 -11.50 -6.19 -19.20
C PRO A 219 -12.26 -6.45 -17.88
N ASN A 220 -12.80 -7.66 -17.71
CA ASN A 220 -13.48 -8.14 -16.51
C ASN A 220 -12.51 -8.75 -15.46
N CYS A 221 -11.20 -8.68 -15.70
CA CYS A 221 -10.18 -9.14 -14.74
C CYS A 221 -10.00 -8.14 -13.60
N ILE A 222 -9.91 -8.66 -12.39
CA ILE A 222 -9.46 -7.95 -11.18
C ILE A 222 -8.15 -8.60 -10.75
N ALA A 223 -7.03 -7.90 -10.96
CA ALA A 223 -5.70 -8.37 -10.59
C ALA A 223 -5.32 -7.86 -9.18
N LEU A 224 -4.98 -8.78 -8.27
CA LEU A 224 -4.57 -8.49 -6.89
C LEU A 224 -3.09 -8.85 -6.73
N THR A 225 -2.29 -7.92 -6.20
CA THR A 225 -0.83 -8.09 -6.05
C THR A 225 -0.34 -7.53 -4.73
N GLY A 226 0.69 -8.11 -4.13
CA GLY A 226 1.36 -7.66 -2.91
C GLY A 226 2.73 -7.03 -3.17
N HIS A 227 3.74 -7.44 -2.38
CA HIS A 227 5.18 -7.21 -2.57
C HIS A 227 5.69 -5.79 -2.27
N ILE A 228 4.97 -4.75 -2.61
CA ILE A 228 5.48 -3.37 -2.48
C ILE A 228 5.25 -2.75 -1.12
N HIS A 229 4.45 -3.39 -0.28
CA HIS A 229 4.14 -2.97 1.09
C HIS A 229 3.67 -1.51 1.23
N TYR A 230 3.10 -0.92 0.17
CA TYR A 230 2.59 0.44 0.29
C TYR A 230 1.26 0.43 1.04
N PRO A 231 1.03 1.42 1.92
CA PRO A 231 -0.18 1.45 2.72
C PRO A 231 -1.42 1.70 1.86
N PHE A 232 -2.56 1.26 2.32
CA PHE A 232 -3.86 1.44 1.64
C PHE A 232 -4.25 2.91 1.43
N ASN A 233 -3.58 3.86 2.09
CA ASN A 233 -3.77 5.30 1.90
C ASN A 233 -3.19 5.82 0.57
N ASP A 234 -2.36 5.04 -0.11
CA ASP A 234 -1.85 5.40 -1.43
C ASP A 234 -2.95 5.21 -2.48
N ASP A 235 -3.50 6.30 -2.97
CA ASP A 235 -4.56 6.24 -4.00
C ASP A 235 -4.10 5.64 -5.33
N ARG A 236 -2.78 5.44 -5.53
CA ARG A 236 -2.22 4.72 -6.69
C ARG A 236 -2.29 3.21 -6.52
N ALA A 237 -2.70 2.71 -5.35
CA ALA A 237 -2.85 1.28 -5.11
C ALA A 237 -4.02 0.64 -5.91
N ILE A 238 -4.87 1.44 -6.54
CA ILE A 238 -5.83 0.99 -7.54
C ILE A 238 -5.56 1.63 -8.89
N TRP A 239 -5.58 0.82 -9.94
CA TRP A 239 -5.35 1.22 -11.33
C TRP A 239 -6.40 0.58 -12.23
N GLN A 240 -6.93 1.36 -13.17
CA GLN A 240 -7.85 0.89 -14.21
C GLN A 240 -7.31 1.26 -15.60
N GLY A 241 -6.86 0.26 -16.33
CA GLY A 241 -6.49 0.36 -17.74
C GLY A 241 -7.35 -0.58 -18.58
N ALA A 242 -6.75 -1.53 -19.28
CA ALA A 242 -7.48 -2.59 -20.00
C ALA A 242 -8.25 -3.51 -19.03
N PHE A 243 -7.80 -3.63 -17.79
CA PHE A 243 -8.42 -4.36 -16.69
C PHE A 243 -8.25 -3.54 -15.39
N THR A 244 -8.70 -4.06 -14.25
CA THR A 244 -8.47 -3.42 -12.94
C THR A 244 -7.36 -4.13 -12.19
N ALA A 245 -6.37 -3.39 -11.68
CA ALA A 245 -5.33 -3.89 -10.79
C ALA A 245 -5.40 -3.20 -9.43
N ILE A 246 -5.17 -3.96 -8.36
CA ILE A 246 -5.18 -3.47 -6.97
C ILE A 246 -3.95 -4.02 -6.26
N SER A 247 -3.15 -3.11 -5.69
CA SER A 247 -2.07 -3.48 -4.76
C SER A 247 -2.66 -3.76 -3.39
N VAL A 248 -2.43 -4.95 -2.88
CA VAL A 248 -2.83 -5.36 -1.54
C VAL A 248 -1.79 -4.84 -0.54
N PRO A 249 -2.19 -4.15 0.52
CA PRO A 249 -1.24 -3.68 1.52
C PRO A 249 -0.68 -4.83 2.33
N SER A 250 0.49 -4.62 2.92
CA SER A 250 1.12 -5.60 3.79
C SER A 250 0.41 -5.69 5.14
N LEU A 251 0.33 -6.91 5.66
CA LEU A 251 -0.15 -7.14 7.01
C LEU A 251 0.95 -7.01 8.07
N SER A 252 2.21 -7.17 7.66
CA SER A 252 3.35 -7.18 8.59
C SER A 252 3.97 -5.80 8.78
N TYR A 253 4.38 -5.14 7.70
CA TYR A 253 4.96 -3.79 7.74
C TYR A 253 4.72 -3.04 6.43
N SER A 254 4.68 -1.72 6.50
CA SER A 254 4.60 -0.88 5.31
C SER A 254 5.95 -0.30 4.92
N THR A 255 6.13 0.03 3.65
CA THR A 255 7.30 0.72 3.12
C THR A 255 6.94 2.10 2.61
N ALA A 256 7.94 2.95 2.44
CA ALA A 256 7.79 4.28 1.87
C ALA A 256 8.36 4.32 0.45
N PRO A 257 7.71 5.04 -0.48
CA PRO A 257 8.22 5.21 -1.82
C PRO A 257 9.55 5.97 -1.82
N GLU A 258 10.41 5.64 -2.79
CA GLU A 258 11.71 6.30 -3.00
C GLU A 258 11.57 7.80 -3.29
N GLY A 259 12.69 8.50 -3.20
CA GLY A 259 12.79 9.92 -3.56
C GLY A 259 12.35 10.90 -2.47
N HIS A 260 12.12 10.42 -1.26
CA HIS A 260 11.80 11.24 -0.09
C HIS A 260 12.95 11.23 0.92
N GLU A 261 13.21 12.39 1.55
CA GLU A 261 14.26 12.54 2.56
C GLU A 261 13.99 11.69 3.81
N ASN A 262 12.73 11.42 4.07
CA ASN A 262 12.23 10.58 5.14
C ASN A 262 11.75 9.19 4.64
N GLY A 263 12.13 8.82 3.44
CA GLY A 263 11.81 7.51 2.86
C GLY A 263 12.83 6.44 3.20
N TYR A 264 12.62 5.28 2.61
CA TYR A 264 13.50 4.11 2.70
C TYR A 264 14.51 4.13 1.54
N ASP A 265 15.75 3.71 1.77
CA ASP A 265 16.76 3.52 0.73
C ASP A 265 16.92 2.02 0.45
N ASP A 266 16.30 1.57 -0.63
CA ASP A 266 16.30 0.15 -1.02
C ASP A 266 17.73 -0.41 -1.27
N ARG A 267 18.69 0.46 -1.64
CA ARG A 267 20.07 0.01 -1.93
C ARG A 267 20.88 -0.30 -0.67
N THR A 268 20.55 0.32 0.44
CA THR A 268 21.33 0.19 1.68
C THR A 268 20.57 -0.57 2.76
N GLY A 269 19.30 -0.91 2.54
CA GLY A 269 18.43 -1.49 3.56
C GLY A 269 18.24 -0.58 4.78
N LYS A 270 18.68 0.68 4.71
CA LYS A 270 18.62 1.63 5.82
C LYS A 270 17.58 2.70 5.52
N SER A 271 16.74 2.96 6.51
CA SER A 271 15.92 4.16 6.49
C SER A 271 16.81 5.40 6.35
N LYS A 272 16.49 6.28 5.40
CA LYS A 272 17.11 7.62 5.30
C LYS A 272 16.72 8.52 6.46
N LEU A 273 16.08 7.96 7.46
CA LEU A 273 15.49 8.59 8.60
C LEU A 273 16.54 9.10 9.56
N THR A 274 16.81 10.36 9.48
CA THR A 274 17.76 11.06 10.32
C THR A 274 17.13 12.13 11.16
N MET A 275 15.82 12.24 11.14
CA MET A 275 15.13 13.30 11.87
C MET A 275 14.13 12.74 12.88
N PRO A 276 14.01 13.34 14.09
CA PRO A 276 13.06 12.87 15.13
C PRO A 276 11.58 12.93 14.70
N LEU A 277 11.32 13.49 13.53
CA LEU A 277 9.99 13.49 12.92
C LEU A 277 9.48 12.16 12.45
N MET A 278 10.33 11.18 12.54
CA MET A 278 9.99 9.91 11.97
C MET A 278 9.53 8.94 13.02
N THR A 279 8.51 9.28 13.60
CA THR A 279 7.40 8.41 13.96
C THR A 279 6.92 7.58 12.78
N VAL A 280 7.06 8.01 11.53
CA VAL A 280 6.67 7.21 10.34
C VAL A 280 7.22 5.79 10.40
N ARG A 281 8.37 5.52 10.99
CA ARG A 281 8.85 4.14 11.15
C ARG A 281 8.08 3.34 12.22
N ARG A 282 7.54 3.98 13.26
CA ARG A 282 6.59 3.36 14.19
C ARG A 282 5.22 3.24 13.56
N ASP A 283 4.93 4.11 12.60
CA ASP A 283 3.65 4.28 11.96
C ASP A 283 3.57 3.55 10.60
N LEU A 284 4.71 3.08 10.06
CA LEU A 284 4.78 2.17 8.91
C LEU A 284 4.48 0.71 9.35
N ARG A 285 3.48 0.55 10.19
CA ARG A 285 2.93 -0.76 10.48
C ARG A 285 2.24 -1.32 9.24
N GLY A 286 2.15 -2.62 9.14
CA GLY A 286 1.24 -3.29 8.25
C GLY A 286 -0.18 -3.15 8.79
N ASP A 287 -0.68 -4.22 9.38
CA ASP A 287 -2.01 -4.34 9.98
C ASP A 287 -3.16 -3.98 9.03
N GLN A 288 -2.94 -4.02 7.70
CA GLN A 288 -3.86 -3.50 6.70
C GLN A 288 -4.35 -4.58 5.74
N GLY A 289 -5.57 -4.40 5.24
CA GLY A 289 -6.15 -5.30 4.25
C GLY A 289 -7.44 -4.75 3.67
N TYR A 290 -8.06 -5.56 2.82
CA TYR A 290 -9.29 -5.21 2.12
C TYR A 290 -10.41 -6.20 2.41
N LEU A 291 -11.62 -5.69 2.44
CA LEU A 291 -12.83 -6.49 2.25
C LEU A 291 -13.41 -6.13 0.89
N ILE A 292 -13.46 -7.11 -0.01
CA ILE A 292 -14.01 -6.93 -1.37
C ILE A 292 -15.39 -7.58 -1.42
N GLU A 293 -16.38 -6.83 -1.88
CA GLU A 293 -17.71 -7.35 -2.18
C GLU A 293 -18.00 -7.21 -3.68
N VAL A 294 -18.61 -8.24 -4.27
CA VAL A 294 -19.03 -8.26 -5.66
C VAL A 294 -20.52 -8.49 -5.75
N ARG A 295 -21.21 -7.73 -6.61
CA ARG A 295 -22.60 -7.92 -7.02
C ARG A 295 -22.74 -7.76 -8.52
N GLY A 296 -22.97 -8.85 -9.23
CA GLY A 296 -22.90 -8.83 -10.68
C GLY A 296 -21.55 -8.32 -11.15
N ASP A 297 -21.54 -7.16 -11.80
CA ASP A 297 -20.33 -6.49 -12.29
C ASP A 297 -19.81 -5.39 -11.34
N GLU A 298 -20.55 -5.07 -10.29
CA GLU A 298 -20.18 -4.02 -9.33
C GLU A 298 -19.29 -4.57 -8.24
N VAL A 299 -18.20 -3.86 -7.96
CA VAL A 299 -17.18 -4.21 -6.99
C VAL A 299 -16.99 -3.08 -5.99
N SER A 300 -16.99 -3.40 -4.72
CA SER A 300 -16.67 -2.49 -3.62
C SER A 300 -15.47 -3.03 -2.85
N VAL A 301 -14.55 -2.15 -2.48
CA VAL A 301 -13.34 -2.46 -1.71
C VAL A 301 -13.28 -1.57 -0.48
N GLU A 302 -13.60 -2.14 0.69
CA GLU A 302 -13.35 -1.50 1.98
C GLU A 302 -11.86 -1.62 2.32
N ARG A 303 -11.24 -0.53 2.77
CA ARG A 303 -9.85 -0.47 3.20
C ARG A 303 -9.79 -0.44 4.72
N TYR A 304 -9.27 -1.48 5.34
CA TYR A 304 -9.39 -1.71 6.77
C TYR A 304 -8.05 -1.81 7.49
N ASP A 305 -7.96 -1.17 8.65
CA ASP A 305 -6.84 -1.28 9.59
C ASP A 305 -7.23 -2.21 10.73
N PHE A 306 -6.49 -3.32 10.90
CA PHE A 306 -6.81 -4.35 11.88
C PHE A 306 -6.26 -4.05 13.28
N ASP A 307 -5.31 -3.13 13.43
CA ASP A 307 -4.84 -2.71 14.74
C ASP A 307 -5.83 -1.75 15.38
N GLU A 308 -6.28 -0.77 14.60
CA GLU A 308 -7.28 0.21 15.04
C GLU A 308 -8.73 -0.30 14.96
N MET A 309 -8.95 -1.42 14.30
CA MET A 309 -10.27 -2.02 14.06
C MET A 309 -11.26 -1.05 13.41
N GLU A 310 -10.77 -0.25 12.48
CA GLU A 310 -11.51 0.82 11.81
C GLU A 310 -11.28 0.84 10.30
N ASP A 311 -12.22 1.47 9.58
CA ASP A 311 -12.05 1.79 8.16
C ASP A 311 -10.91 2.80 8.00
N GLY A 312 -9.93 2.49 7.14
CA GLY A 312 -8.73 3.31 7.00
C GLY A 312 -8.91 4.54 6.12
N ALA A 313 -9.41 4.35 4.93
CA ALA A 313 -9.60 5.40 3.92
C ALA A 313 -10.95 5.21 3.21
N SER A 314 -11.31 6.14 2.33
CA SER A 314 -12.54 6.03 1.53
C SER A 314 -12.53 4.77 0.68
N ASP A 315 -13.67 4.07 0.64
CA ASP A 315 -13.84 2.86 -0.14
C ASP A 315 -13.63 3.13 -1.65
N TRP A 316 -13.17 2.12 -2.37
CA TRP A 316 -13.21 2.14 -3.83
C TRP A 316 -14.44 1.40 -4.32
N SER A 317 -15.06 1.95 -5.36
CA SER A 317 -16.19 1.31 -6.04
C SER A 317 -16.03 1.45 -7.54
N PHE A 318 -16.21 0.35 -8.28
CA PHE A 318 -16.10 0.32 -9.74
C PHE A 318 -16.93 -0.82 -10.33
N SER A 319 -17.22 -0.70 -11.62
CA SER A 319 -17.82 -1.79 -12.38
C SER A 319 -16.78 -2.45 -13.28
N THR A 320 -16.89 -3.76 -13.45
CA THR A 320 -16.09 -4.57 -14.39
C THR A 320 -16.78 -4.72 -15.75
N ALA A 321 -17.97 -4.17 -15.92
CA ALA A 321 -18.65 -4.16 -17.22
C ALA A 321 -17.78 -3.48 -18.29
N ARG A 322 -17.81 -4.01 -19.52
CA ARG A 322 -16.91 -3.57 -20.61
C ARG A 322 -16.95 -2.07 -20.85
N ASP A 323 -18.16 -1.49 -20.83
CA ASP A 323 -18.40 -0.08 -21.15
C ASP A 323 -18.56 0.79 -19.91
N ALA A 324 -18.23 0.27 -18.71
CA ALA A 324 -18.30 1.03 -17.48
C ALA A 324 -17.25 2.15 -17.43
N ALA A 325 -17.57 3.21 -16.70
CA ALA A 325 -16.62 4.26 -16.38
C ALA A 325 -15.42 3.69 -15.61
N ARG A 326 -14.23 4.25 -15.85
CA ARG A 326 -12.98 3.87 -15.21
C ARG A 326 -12.46 5.00 -14.32
N PRO A 327 -13.06 5.22 -13.14
CA PRO A 327 -12.71 6.35 -12.29
C PRO A 327 -11.28 6.30 -11.76
N TYR A 328 -10.67 5.12 -11.77
CA TYR A 328 -9.28 4.92 -11.31
C TYR A 328 -8.27 4.82 -12.47
N ALA A 329 -8.66 5.22 -13.68
CA ALA A 329 -7.71 5.35 -14.78
C ALA A 329 -6.71 6.48 -14.48
N PRO A 330 -5.40 6.29 -14.74
CA PRO A 330 -4.36 7.26 -14.39
C PRO A 330 -4.65 8.66 -14.93
N GLU A 331 -5.08 8.78 -16.19
CA GLU A 331 -5.40 10.04 -16.83
C GLU A 331 -6.63 10.74 -16.20
N VAL A 332 -7.62 9.98 -15.73
CA VAL A 332 -8.77 10.50 -15.00
C VAL A 332 -8.32 11.03 -13.64
N ARG A 333 -7.52 10.24 -12.91
CA ARG A 333 -7.01 10.61 -11.58
C ARG A 333 -6.10 11.85 -11.63
N VAL A 334 -5.20 11.92 -12.62
CA VAL A 334 -4.35 13.11 -12.82
C VAL A 334 -5.19 14.35 -13.11
N ARG A 335 -6.28 14.21 -13.89
CA ARG A 335 -7.15 15.33 -14.24
C ARG A 335 -8.06 15.76 -13.11
N GLU A 336 -8.64 14.82 -12.36
CA GLU A 336 -9.77 15.07 -11.46
C GLU A 336 -9.36 15.19 -9.99
N MET A 337 -8.28 14.52 -9.56
CA MET A 337 -7.83 14.62 -8.19
C MET A 337 -7.45 16.08 -7.85
N PRO A 338 -8.09 16.70 -6.83
CA PRO A 338 -7.82 18.09 -6.51
C PRO A 338 -6.39 18.29 -5.97
N ALA A 339 -5.87 19.50 -6.14
CA ALA A 339 -4.63 19.91 -5.46
C ALA A 339 -4.88 20.00 -3.95
N PRO A 340 -3.85 19.72 -3.12
CA PRO A 340 -3.92 19.99 -1.69
C PRO A 340 -4.12 21.49 -1.41
N VAL A 341 -4.74 21.78 -0.28
CA VAL A 341 -4.99 23.17 0.15
C VAL A 341 -4.51 23.32 1.60
N PHE A 342 -3.71 24.33 1.85
CA PHE A 342 -3.37 24.73 3.20
C PHE A 342 -4.54 25.46 3.87
N PRO A 343 -4.70 25.40 5.19
CA PRO A 343 -5.71 26.18 5.90
C PRO A 343 -5.58 27.67 5.63
N ALA A 344 -6.68 28.41 5.65
CA ALA A 344 -6.68 29.86 5.52
C ALA A 344 -5.78 30.51 6.56
N GLY A 345 -4.92 31.44 6.13
CA GLY A 345 -3.96 32.10 7.01
C GLY A 345 -2.76 31.26 7.42
N ALA A 346 -2.57 30.06 6.83
CA ALA A 346 -1.37 29.24 7.07
C ALA A 346 -0.09 30.02 6.78
N LYS A 347 0.90 29.81 7.64
CA LYS A 347 2.22 30.45 7.50
C LYS A 347 3.32 29.42 7.65
N LEU A 348 4.36 29.55 6.85
CA LEU A 348 5.62 28.87 7.03
C LEU A 348 6.45 29.61 8.08
N LYS A 349 6.70 28.96 9.22
CA LYS A 349 7.62 29.44 10.24
C LYS A 349 8.96 28.76 10.07
N VAL A 350 10.02 29.53 10.00
CA VAL A 350 11.40 29.04 9.86
C VAL A 350 12.22 29.54 11.02
N THR A 351 12.85 28.64 11.74
CA THR A 351 13.77 28.96 12.84
C THR A 351 15.05 28.15 12.66
N THR A 352 16.13 28.59 13.26
CA THR A 352 17.38 27.84 13.30
C THR A 352 17.38 26.94 14.52
N THR A 353 17.81 25.70 14.34
CA THR A 353 17.94 24.71 15.43
C THR A 353 19.21 23.91 15.27
N ASN A 354 19.74 23.40 16.37
CA ASN A 354 20.81 22.41 16.33
C ASN A 354 20.18 21.02 16.25
N THR A 355 20.68 20.19 15.38
CA THR A 355 20.23 18.82 15.22
C THR A 355 21.40 17.91 14.88
N ASP A 356 21.22 16.62 15.08
CA ASP A 356 22.15 15.61 14.61
C ASP A 356 21.97 15.41 13.09
N ASN A 357 23.06 15.41 12.35
CA ASN A 357 23.00 15.06 10.93
C ASN A 357 23.05 13.55 10.77
N ARG A 358 22.84 13.11 9.53
CA ARG A 358 22.78 11.68 9.17
C ARG A 358 24.04 10.87 9.50
N ALA A 359 25.15 11.54 9.76
CA ALA A 359 26.42 10.89 10.12
C ALA A 359 26.68 10.87 11.62
N GLY A 360 25.71 11.26 12.45
CA GLY A 360 25.88 11.35 13.90
C GLY A 360 26.62 12.62 14.34
N HIS A 361 26.70 13.63 13.47
CA HIS A 361 27.35 14.90 13.80
C HIS A 361 26.32 16.01 14.00
N TRP A 362 26.52 16.85 14.99
CA TRP A 362 25.71 18.01 15.23
C TRP A 362 25.84 19.02 14.08
N THR A 363 24.71 19.44 13.54
CA THR A 363 24.63 20.46 12.51
C THR A 363 23.58 21.51 12.84
N ILE A 364 23.64 22.63 12.15
CA ILE A 364 22.63 23.67 12.22
C ILE A 364 21.62 23.44 11.09
N ALA A 365 20.35 23.35 11.44
CA ALA A 365 19.28 23.19 10.47
C ALA A 365 18.27 24.34 10.52
N LEU A 366 17.64 24.60 9.39
CA LEU A 366 16.41 25.40 9.32
C LEU A 366 15.24 24.51 9.69
N ASP A 367 14.60 24.80 10.81
CA ASP A 367 13.40 24.10 11.29
C ASP A 367 12.17 24.78 10.66
N CYS A 368 11.57 24.09 9.68
CA CYS A 368 10.42 24.54 8.93
C CYS A 368 9.16 23.96 9.55
N ARG A 369 8.25 24.81 10.03
CA ARG A 369 6.96 24.41 10.63
C ARG A 369 5.80 25.09 9.92
N PHE A 370 4.78 24.31 9.61
CA PHE A 370 3.58 24.80 8.92
C PHE A 370 2.38 23.89 9.20
N PRO A 371 1.13 24.40 9.11
CA PRO A 371 -0.05 23.58 9.26
C PRO A 371 -0.14 22.51 8.17
N SER A 372 -0.68 21.33 8.50
CA SER A 372 -0.96 20.29 7.51
C SER A 372 -1.96 20.78 6.47
N ALA A 373 -1.68 20.49 5.21
CA ALA A 373 -2.64 20.69 4.13
C ALA A 373 -3.66 19.53 4.07
N LYS A 374 -4.75 19.71 3.35
CA LYS A 374 -5.75 18.67 3.11
C LYS A 374 -6.06 18.54 1.62
N VAL A 375 -6.48 17.34 1.22
CA VAL A 375 -6.97 17.03 -0.12
C VAL A 375 -8.40 16.50 0.00
N ALA A 376 -9.32 17.08 -0.75
CA ALA A 376 -10.69 16.57 -0.74
C ALA A 376 -10.76 15.15 -1.34
N GLY A 377 -11.34 14.21 -0.60
CA GLY A 377 -11.50 12.82 -1.01
C GLY A 377 -10.19 11.99 -1.09
N SER A 378 -9.08 12.52 -0.59
CA SER A 378 -7.76 11.87 -0.63
C SER A 378 -6.87 12.36 0.51
N ARG A 379 -5.58 12.01 0.46
CA ARG A 379 -4.57 12.38 1.43
C ARG A 379 -3.43 13.16 0.80
N VAL A 380 -2.77 14.02 1.57
CA VAL A 380 -1.51 14.64 1.14
C VAL A 380 -0.46 13.54 1.04
N PHE A 381 0.14 13.41 -0.13
CA PHE A 381 1.17 12.40 -0.38
C PHE A 381 2.52 12.84 0.16
N ASP A 382 2.97 14.04 -0.23
CA ASP A 382 4.23 14.60 0.23
C ASP A 382 4.21 16.12 0.33
N TYR A 383 5.28 16.65 0.93
CA TYR A 383 5.60 18.06 0.97
C TYR A 383 6.93 18.28 0.25
N GLU A 384 6.92 19.14 -0.77
CA GLU A 384 8.11 19.59 -1.46
C GLU A 384 8.55 20.94 -0.91
N ILE A 385 9.78 21.00 -0.40
CA ILE A 385 10.38 22.22 0.12
C ILE A 385 11.48 22.66 -0.84
N ARG A 386 11.37 23.88 -1.34
CA ARG A 386 12.33 24.50 -2.22
C ARG A 386 13.05 25.63 -1.50
N ALA A 387 14.37 25.59 -1.48
CA ALA A 387 15.20 26.75 -1.11
C ALA A 387 15.61 27.46 -2.40
N VAL A 388 14.91 28.55 -2.73
CA VAL A 388 15.08 29.31 -3.97
C VAL A 388 16.04 30.45 -3.72
N PRO A 389 17.26 30.45 -4.30
CA PRO A 389 18.21 31.55 -4.17
C PRO A 389 17.68 32.81 -4.87
N LYS A 390 17.83 34.00 -4.23
CA LYS A 390 17.41 35.28 -4.82
C LYS A 390 18.28 35.72 -5.99
N ASP A 391 19.46 35.15 -6.15
CA ASP A 391 20.37 35.43 -7.26
C ASP A 391 20.02 34.74 -8.57
N GLY A 392 18.93 33.94 -8.59
CA GLY A 392 18.45 33.23 -9.77
C GLY A 392 19.18 31.89 -10.04
N SER A 393 20.08 31.47 -9.16
CA SER A 393 20.67 30.13 -9.27
C SER A 393 19.65 29.03 -8.96
N GLU A 394 19.95 27.79 -9.36
CA GLU A 394 19.06 26.64 -9.20
C GLU A 394 18.62 26.43 -7.73
N PRO A 395 17.34 26.15 -7.50
CA PRO A 395 16.83 25.87 -6.17
C PRO A 395 17.30 24.50 -5.67
N LEU A 396 17.56 24.41 -4.38
CA LEU A 396 17.68 23.11 -3.72
C LEU A 396 16.29 22.62 -3.35
N VAL A 397 15.93 21.43 -3.83
CA VAL A 397 14.60 20.83 -3.65
C VAL A 397 14.69 19.59 -2.80
N LYS A 398 13.86 19.52 -1.75
CA LYS A 398 13.70 18.33 -0.91
C LYS A 398 12.24 17.93 -0.85
N ARG A 399 12.00 16.62 -0.81
CA ARG A 399 10.67 16.02 -0.68
C ARG A 399 10.59 15.20 0.58
N PHE A 400 9.51 15.38 1.30
CA PHE A 400 9.24 14.66 2.54
C PHE A 400 7.87 14.00 2.42
N LEU A 401 7.85 12.66 2.57
CA LEU A 401 6.59 11.93 2.59
C LEU A 401 5.71 12.47 3.72
N SER A 402 4.45 12.69 3.43
CA SER A 402 3.50 13.13 4.44
C SER A 402 3.21 12.01 5.45
N PRO A 403 3.11 12.29 6.74
CA PRO A 403 2.59 11.32 7.71
C PRO A 403 1.20 10.77 7.33
N ALA A 404 0.39 11.56 6.63
CA ALA A 404 -0.91 11.15 6.11
C ALA A 404 -0.83 9.94 5.15
N PHE A 405 0.35 9.67 4.57
CA PHE A 405 0.57 8.50 3.72
C PHE A 405 0.42 7.18 4.50
N ALA A 406 0.89 7.13 5.73
CA ALA A 406 0.93 5.90 6.54
C ALA A 406 -0.09 5.89 7.68
N LEU A 407 -0.52 7.06 8.17
CA LEU A 407 -1.36 7.19 9.35
C LEU A 407 -2.85 7.22 9.02
N MET A 408 -3.65 6.74 9.96
CA MET A 408 -5.09 7.01 10.01
C MET A 408 -5.33 8.52 10.18
N GLU A 409 -6.44 9.05 9.63
CA GLU A 409 -6.73 10.50 9.66
C GLU A 409 -6.70 11.08 11.07
N LYS A 410 -7.17 10.35 12.06
CA LYS A 410 -7.19 10.78 13.48
C LYS A 410 -5.80 11.01 14.07
N PHE A 411 -4.77 10.39 13.50
CA PHE A 411 -3.37 10.49 13.98
C PHE A 411 -2.52 11.47 13.15
N GLU A 412 -3.08 12.05 12.09
CA GLU A 412 -2.33 13.02 11.30
C GLU A 412 -1.89 14.23 12.13
N PRO A 413 -0.60 14.60 12.10
CA PRO A 413 -0.14 15.80 12.77
C PRO A 413 -0.86 17.04 12.25
N LYS A 414 -1.34 17.90 13.11
CA LYS A 414 -1.93 19.20 12.72
C LYS A 414 -0.89 20.18 12.19
N VAL A 415 0.38 19.98 12.55
CA VAL A 415 1.52 20.80 12.18
C VAL A 415 2.62 19.91 11.67
N GLN A 416 3.07 20.17 10.46
CA GLN A 416 4.23 19.52 9.86
C GLN A 416 5.52 20.24 10.31
N ARG A 417 6.61 19.46 10.41
CA ARG A 417 7.92 19.96 10.82
C ARG A 417 9.00 19.24 10.04
N PHE A 418 9.72 19.96 9.22
CA PHE A 418 10.82 19.41 8.43
C PHE A 418 12.08 20.27 8.60
N TRP A 419 13.24 19.68 8.40
CA TRP A 419 14.51 20.33 8.56
C TRP A 419 15.30 20.37 7.26
N PHE A 420 15.94 21.51 7.06
CA PHE A 420 16.91 21.73 6.00
C PHE A 420 18.27 21.91 6.63
N ASP A 421 19.27 21.06 6.31
CA ASP A 421 20.61 21.25 6.80
C ASP A 421 21.19 22.55 6.21
N VAL A 422 21.66 23.44 7.08
CA VAL A 422 22.22 24.70 6.66
C VAL A 422 23.51 24.50 5.84
N ALA A 423 24.24 23.39 6.06
CA ALA A 423 25.44 23.06 5.30
C ALA A 423 25.16 22.83 3.80
N GLU A 424 23.95 22.41 3.45
CA GLU A 424 23.54 22.21 2.06
C GLU A 424 23.21 23.50 1.32
N LEU A 425 23.06 24.62 2.05
CA LEU A 425 22.77 25.94 1.47
C LEU A 425 24.07 26.74 1.38
N PRO A 426 24.53 27.13 0.17
CA PRO A 426 25.68 28.01 0.02
C PRO A 426 25.64 29.24 0.92
N GLN A 427 26.80 29.64 1.47
CA GLN A 427 26.92 30.79 2.35
C GLN A 427 26.74 32.11 1.55
N ASP A 428 26.41 33.17 2.26
CA ASP A 428 26.27 34.52 1.73
C ASP A 428 25.15 34.72 0.70
N LYS A 429 24.21 33.77 0.58
CA LYS A 429 23.03 33.92 -0.25
C LYS A 429 21.77 34.18 0.58
N GLU A 430 20.84 34.90 0.00
CA GLU A 430 19.47 35.02 0.49
C GLU A 430 18.58 34.00 -0.22
N TYR A 431 17.73 33.33 0.53
CA TYR A 431 16.79 32.32 0.01
C TYR A 431 15.35 32.72 0.30
N VAL A 432 14.48 32.26 -0.57
CA VAL A 432 13.05 32.11 -0.29
C VAL A 432 12.78 30.63 -0.11
N LEU A 433 12.23 30.24 1.02
CA LEU A 433 11.73 28.89 1.23
C LEU A 433 10.27 28.84 0.80
N GLU A 434 9.97 27.89 -0.07
CA GLU A 434 8.62 27.60 -0.56
C GLU A 434 8.27 26.18 -0.15
N VAL A 435 7.07 25.99 0.41
CA VAL A 435 6.55 24.68 0.76
C VAL A 435 5.29 24.41 -0.04
N TYR A 436 5.30 23.33 -0.80
CA TYR A 436 4.17 22.81 -1.56
C TYR A 436 3.70 21.51 -0.93
N ALA A 437 2.40 21.37 -0.71
CA ALA A 437 1.78 20.09 -0.45
C ALA A 437 1.39 19.47 -1.79
N ARG A 438 1.62 18.14 -1.98
CA ARG A 438 1.29 17.47 -3.24
C ARG A 438 0.44 16.23 -2.98
N ASN A 439 -0.45 15.93 -3.92
CA ASN A 439 -1.11 14.64 -3.98
C ASN A 439 -0.23 13.61 -4.71
N CYS A 440 -0.58 12.32 -4.63
CA CYS A 440 0.20 11.24 -5.25
C CYS A 440 0.20 11.27 -6.79
N PHE A 441 -0.60 12.12 -7.42
CA PHE A 441 -0.64 12.35 -8.87
C PHE A 441 0.13 13.62 -9.29
N GLY A 442 0.90 14.22 -8.38
CA GLY A 442 1.81 15.33 -8.65
C GLY A 442 1.17 16.73 -8.64
N ARG A 443 -0.14 16.86 -8.38
CA ARG A 443 -0.75 18.19 -8.22
C ARG A 443 -0.31 18.82 -6.91
N ALA A 444 0.16 20.08 -7.01
CA ALA A 444 0.66 20.85 -5.89
C ALA A 444 -0.32 21.94 -5.46
N SER A 445 -0.28 22.28 -4.18
CA SER A 445 -0.91 23.48 -3.60
C SER A 445 -0.26 24.77 -4.09
N SER A 446 -0.89 25.90 -3.83
CA SER A 446 -0.16 27.15 -3.74
C SER A 446 0.88 27.07 -2.62
N PRO A 447 2.10 27.69 -2.77
CA PRO A 447 3.14 27.57 -1.77
C PRO A 447 2.87 28.40 -0.50
N LEU A 448 3.35 27.89 0.63
CA LEU A 448 3.64 28.76 1.77
C LEU A 448 5.07 29.28 1.62
N VAL A 449 5.26 30.57 1.83
CA VAL A 449 6.53 31.24 1.53
C VAL A 449 7.11 31.91 2.78
N SER A 450 8.43 31.78 2.97
CA SER A 450 9.17 32.47 4.03
C SER A 450 10.54 32.94 3.51
N ALA A 451 10.87 34.20 3.71
CA ALA A 451 12.21 34.67 3.41
C ALA A 451 13.21 34.24 4.49
N VAL A 452 14.37 33.76 4.07
CA VAL A 452 15.45 33.32 4.96
C VAL A 452 16.74 34.04 4.55
N ARG A 453 17.36 34.73 5.51
CA ARG A 453 18.72 35.22 5.37
C ARG A 453 19.69 34.26 6.02
N ARG A 454 20.62 33.78 5.24
CA ARG A 454 21.77 33.09 5.77
C ARG A 454 22.88 34.12 6.05
N GLY A 455 22.96 34.57 7.31
CA GLY A 455 24.11 35.39 7.76
C GLY A 455 25.37 34.52 7.89
N LYS A 456 26.53 35.13 7.85
CA LYS A 456 27.80 34.49 8.28
C LYS A 456 27.53 33.74 9.60
N PRO A 457 28.08 32.53 9.80
CA PRO A 457 27.93 31.87 11.07
C PRO A 457 28.56 32.76 12.15
N GLY A 458 27.72 33.54 12.80
CA GLY A 458 28.11 34.15 14.06
C GLY A 458 28.36 33.01 15.02
N LEU A 459 29.53 32.93 15.59
CA LEU A 459 29.84 32.09 16.74
C LEU A 459 28.75 32.35 17.79
N GLY A 460 27.68 31.51 17.72
CA GLY A 460 26.61 31.56 18.70
C GLY A 460 27.23 31.36 20.06
N LYS A 461 27.08 32.32 20.96
CA LYS A 461 27.41 32.12 22.35
C LYS A 461 26.74 30.86 22.81
N ALA A 462 27.53 29.86 23.18
CA ALA A 462 27.06 28.69 23.87
C ALA A 462 26.23 29.13 25.07
N VAL A 463 24.94 28.89 25.03
CA VAL A 463 24.11 28.99 26.22
C VAL A 463 24.48 27.79 27.06
N ARG A 464 25.17 28.05 28.17
CA ARG A 464 25.50 27.06 29.22
C ARG A 464 24.24 26.56 29.89
#